data_53eb3bc2ac00553e7f58ef5000848356
#
_entry.id   53eb3bc2ac00553e7f58ef5000848356
#
_cell.length_a   1.000
_cell.length_b   1.000
_cell.length_c   1.000
_cell.angle_alpha   90.00
_cell.angle_beta   90.00
_cell.angle_gamma   90.00
#
_symmetry.space_group_name_H-M   'P 1'
#
loop_
_entity.id
_entity.type
_entity.pdbx_description
1 polymer ?
#
loop_
_entity_poly.entity_id
_entity_poly.type
_entity_poly.pdbx_seq_one_letter_code
_entity_poly.pdbx_strand_id
1 'polypeptide(L)'
;MRKVLVTIVLALTTGALAQGTAQQPPAQQPGGQPANQANVPTAQKVIKDPAEYNAYITALNMTDPAAKAQAMENFVKQYPNSIVKVEALEQAMAAYQQLNNPTKVEATANQLLELDPRHVRALAIVTAIKRGQAQTPQQFAELRSLGEKGLQALPTWQKPDGVSDADYQKIKTQMEGIFAGAAGFGALQAKDYAAASKYYQESLKIDPNNWVDSYQLSVAGLESTPQDLNGFWYGAHALALAKAQGNQAAVNSMGPYLQSRYKKYHGGIDGWDQIVASAAQGSAPPAGFTIKPAPTTCEIAANAVQQNGAAALSFSDWELVLSCRDKSPANKTAADAVWQEIQTKEKGGEAKLSIPVKIVAVADNSTLEVAVSDDNQTANKADMKVQMEKPMTKPPAVGSTINVIGVISDYTPEPFMFTMTKGELPAPKPPAKKPAPKRKPVAAHSKR
;
A
#
# COMPACT_ATOMS: atom_id res chain seq x y z
N MET A 1 -0.19 -20.86 7.43
CA MET A 1 -1.48 -20.15 7.33
C MET A 1 -2.73 -21.05 7.44
N ARG A 2 -2.68 -22.34 7.07
CA ARG A 2 -3.86 -23.25 7.12
C ARG A 2 -4.41 -23.57 8.53
N LYS A 3 -3.62 -23.50 9.59
CA LYS A 3 -4.05 -23.93 10.96
C LYS A 3 -4.77 -22.86 11.78
N VAL A 4 -4.60 -21.58 11.48
CA VAL A 4 -5.19 -20.47 12.28
C VAL A 4 -6.65 -20.20 11.89
N LEU A 5 -7.02 -20.40 10.61
CA LEU A 5 -8.39 -20.14 10.14
C LEU A 5 -9.43 -21.17 10.66
N VAL A 6 -8.99 -22.41 10.86
CA VAL A 6 -9.88 -23.47 11.38
C VAL A 6 -10.27 -23.19 12.84
N THR A 7 -9.40 -22.55 13.61
CA THR A 7 -9.65 -22.24 15.04
C THR A 7 -10.70 -21.16 15.24
N ILE A 8 -10.82 -20.19 14.31
CA ILE A 8 -11.80 -19.10 14.41
C ILE A 8 -13.22 -19.60 14.12
N VAL A 9 -13.37 -20.56 13.19
CA VAL A 9 -14.68 -21.17 12.91
C VAL A 9 -15.17 -22.03 14.08
N LEU A 10 -14.27 -22.63 14.85
CA LEU A 10 -14.61 -23.43 16.04
C LEU A 10 -15.03 -22.56 17.23
N ALA A 11 -14.51 -21.34 17.39
CA ALA A 11 -14.85 -20.46 18.51
C ALA A 11 -16.33 -19.97 18.47
N LEU A 12 -17.01 -20.08 17.34
CA LEU A 12 -18.43 -19.77 17.19
C LEU A 12 -19.37 -20.83 17.80
N THR A 13 -18.86 -21.92 18.38
CA THR A 13 -19.65 -23.11 18.76
C THR A 13 -19.87 -23.30 20.25
N THR A 14 -19.23 -22.55 21.14
CA THR A 14 -19.31 -22.81 22.60
C THR A 14 -20.39 -22.00 23.34
N GLY A 15 -21.35 -21.42 22.61
CA GLY A 15 -22.55 -20.81 23.22
C GLY A 15 -23.74 -21.77 23.06
N ALA A 16 -24.23 -22.29 24.18
CA ALA A 16 -25.36 -23.20 24.31
C ALA A 16 -26.47 -22.96 23.30
N LEU A 17 -26.67 -23.90 22.37
CA LEU A 17 -27.91 -24.03 21.65
C LEU A 17 -28.96 -24.56 22.66
N ALA A 18 -29.65 -23.65 23.31
CA ALA A 18 -30.79 -24.01 24.11
C ALA A 18 -31.87 -24.63 23.24
N GLN A 19 -32.40 -25.72 23.75
CA GLN A 19 -33.48 -26.50 23.18
C GLN A 19 -34.68 -25.62 22.87
N GLY A 20 -34.97 -25.41 21.60
CA GLY A 20 -36.28 -24.94 21.19
C GLY A 20 -37.31 -25.99 21.60
N THR A 21 -38.04 -25.75 22.69
CA THR A 21 -39.14 -26.60 23.13
C THR A 21 -40.27 -26.53 22.13
N ALA A 22 -40.42 -27.57 21.32
CA ALA A 22 -41.67 -27.82 20.64
C ALA A 22 -42.73 -28.17 21.74
N GLN A 23 -43.55 -27.21 22.12
CA GLN A 23 -44.62 -27.43 23.12
C GLN A 23 -45.80 -28.18 22.49
N GLN A 24 -46.27 -29.20 23.20
CA GLN A 24 -47.53 -29.89 22.98
C GLN A 24 -48.71 -28.89 23.16
N PRO A 25 -49.80 -28.99 22.41
CA PRO A 25 -50.93 -28.07 22.56
C PRO A 25 -51.51 -28.15 23.96
N PRO A 26 -51.77 -27.01 24.63
CA PRO A 26 -52.45 -27.03 25.95
C PRO A 26 -53.94 -27.33 25.80
N ALA A 27 -54.43 -28.14 26.73
CA ALA A 27 -55.86 -28.30 26.99
C ALA A 27 -56.44 -26.97 27.47
N GLN A 28 -57.64 -26.61 26.97
CA GLN A 28 -58.37 -25.37 27.29
C GLN A 28 -58.74 -25.27 28.78
N GLN A 29 -58.46 -24.13 29.40
CA GLN A 29 -59.16 -23.57 30.52
C GLN A 29 -59.35 -22.06 30.35
N PRO A 30 -60.50 -21.48 30.74
CA PRO A 30 -60.87 -20.11 30.45
C PRO A 30 -60.61 -19.18 31.65
N GLY A 31 -60.23 -17.94 31.36
CA GLY A 31 -60.43 -16.84 32.30
C GLY A 31 -59.35 -15.81 32.51
N GLY A 32 -59.60 -14.59 32.05
CA GLY A 32 -59.17 -13.36 32.75
C GLY A 32 -58.03 -12.54 32.18
N GLN A 33 -58.39 -11.46 31.49
CA GLN A 33 -57.65 -10.27 31.02
C GLN A 33 -56.86 -9.50 32.11
N PRO A 34 -56.01 -8.46 31.80
CA PRO A 34 -55.88 -7.70 30.54
C PRO A 34 -54.45 -7.39 30.05
N ALA A 35 -54.43 -6.93 28.81
CA ALA A 35 -53.41 -6.36 27.97
C ALA A 35 -52.23 -5.59 28.58
N ASN A 36 -51.00 -5.86 28.03
CA ASN A 36 -50.12 -4.77 27.59
C ASN A 36 -49.19 -5.22 26.44
N GLN A 37 -49.33 -4.49 25.39
CA GLN A 37 -48.42 -4.15 24.27
C GLN A 37 -47.50 -5.21 23.64
N ALA A 38 -47.89 -5.58 22.44
CA ALA A 38 -47.09 -5.66 21.19
C ALA A 38 -45.72 -6.35 21.25
N ASN A 39 -45.70 -7.64 21.45
CA ASN A 39 -44.76 -8.52 20.74
C ASN A 39 -45.59 -9.19 19.62
N VAL A 40 -45.27 -8.90 18.36
CA VAL A 40 -45.77 -9.70 17.24
C VAL A 40 -45.19 -11.10 17.43
N PRO A 41 -45.97 -12.14 17.73
CA PRO A 41 -45.43 -13.48 17.90
C PRO A 41 -44.88 -13.92 16.54
N THR A 42 -43.60 -14.24 16.48
CA THR A 42 -43.06 -15.06 15.39
C THR A 42 -43.98 -16.30 15.34
N ALA A 43 -44.69 -16.52 14.25
CA ALA A 43 -45.62 -17.63 14.11
C ALA A 43 -44.85 -18.93 14.45
N GLN A 44 -45.24 -19.59 15.55
CA GLN A 44 -44.61 -20.83 15.98
C GLN A 44 -44.77 -21.86 14.84
N LYS A 45 -43.61 -22.36 14.34
CA LYS A 45 -43.59 -23.43 13.35
C LYS A 45 -44.16 -24.71 14.01
N VAL A 46 -45.33 -25.17 13.60
CA VAL A 46 -45.96 -26.36 14.14
C VAL A 46 -45.86 -27.49 13.12
N ILE A 47 -45.09 -28.54 13.44
CA ILE A 47 -45.04 -29.78 12.65
C ILE A 47 -46.35 -30.50 12.86
N LYS A 48 -47.13 -30.68 11.79
CA LYS A 48 -48.49 -31.30 11.87
C LYS A 48 -48.43 -32.82 11.82
N ASP A 49 -47.47 -33.40 11.14
CA ASP A 49 -47.28 -34.85 11.06
C ASP A 49 -46.62 -35.40 12.33
N PRO A 50 -47.28 -36.30 13.10
CA PRO A 50 -46.69 -36.86 14.30
C PRO A 50 -45.41 -37.68 14.03
N ALA A 51 -45.27 -38.33 12.88
CA ALA A 51 -44.05 -39.07 12.52
C ALA A 51 -42.88 -38.14 12.26
N GLU A 52 -43.12 -37.04 11.51
CA GLU A 52 -42.14 -35.97 11.29
C GLU A 52 -41.72 -35.32 12.60
N TYR A 53 -42.68 -34.96 13.47
CA TYR A 53 -42.42 -34.38 14.77
C TYR A 53 -41.52 -35.29 15.64
N ASN A 54 -41.93 -36.57 15.77
CA ASN A 54 -41.18 -37.54 16.58
C ASN A 54 -39.75 -37.75 16.05
N ALA A 55 -39.58 -37.82 14.72
CA ALA A 55 -38.27 -37.94 14.10
C ALA A 55 -37.38 -36.72 14.41
N TYR A 56 -37.92 -35.50 14.31
CA TYR A 56 -37.20 -34.26 14.62
C TYR A 56 -36.79 -34.17 16.09
N ILE A 57 -37.76 -34.41 17.02
CA ILE A 57 -37.50 -34.34 18.46
C ILE A 57 -36.52 -35.43 18.90
N THR A 58 -36.59 -36.63 18.34
CA THR A 58 -35.62 -37.70 18.62
C THR A 58 -34.20 -37.27 18.22
N ALA A 59 -34.05 -36.74 17.01
CA ALA A 59 -32.75 -36.23 16.54
C ALA A 59 -32.24 -35.03 17.36
N LEU A 60 -33.15 -34.12 17.75
CA LEU A 60 -32.81 -32.93 18.54
C LEU A 60 -32.27 -33.28 19.93
N ASN A 61 -32.83 -34.31 20.57
CA ASN A 61 -32.48 -34.74 21.92
C ASN A 61 -31.22 -35.63 21.98
N MET A 62 -30.64 -35.99 20.83
CA MET A 62 -29.36 -36.73 20.82
C MET A 62 -28.24 -35.86 21.39
N THR A 63 -27.48 -36.44 22.30
CA THR A 63 -26.31 -35.76 22.94
C THR A 63 -25.00 -36.06 22.24
N ASP A 64 -24.88 -37.22 21.60
CA ASP A 64 -23.70 -37.56 20.78
C ASP A 64 -23.71 -36.76 19.47
N PRO A 65 -22.68 -35.93 19.19
CA PRO A 65 -22.66 -35.10 18.00
C PRO A 65 -22.69 -35.87 16.69
N ALA A 66 -22.08 -37.07 16.63
CA ALA A 66 -22.06 -37.88 15.41
C ALA A 66 -23.46 -38.45 15.11
N ALA A 67 -24.12 -38.99 16.15
CA ALA A 67 -25.49 -39.48 16.04
C ALA A 67 -26.47 -38.38 15.70
N LYS A 68 -26.36 -37.22 16.35
CA LYS A 68 -27.19 -36.05 16.07
C LYS A 68 -27.03 -35.55 14.62
N ALA A 69 -25.82 -35.38 14.14
CA ALA A 69 -25.58 -34.96 12.76
C ALA A 69 -26.19 -35.91 11.75
N GLN A 70 -26.02 -37.23 11.94
CA GLN A 70 -26.57 -38.25 11.07
C GLN A 70 -28.08 -38.28 11.12
N ALA A 71 -28.69 -38.16 12.33
CA ALA A 71 -30.13 -38.16 12.50
C ALA A 71 -30.78 -36.93 11.85
N MET A 72 -30.16 -35.75 11.97
CA MET A 72 -30.64 -34.53 11.32
C MET A 72 -30.48 -34.60 9.79
N GLU A 73 -29.41 -35.16 9.25
CA GLU A 73 -29.30 -35.43 7.81
C GLU A 73 -30.40 -36.38 7.31
N ASN A 74 -30.65 -37.46 8.06
CA ASN A 74 -31.70 -38.40 7.72
C ASN A 74 -33.09 -37.76 7.77
N PHE A 75 -33.34 -36.91 8.78
CA PHE A 75 -34.59 -36.15 8.89
C PHE A 75 -34.81 -35.26 7.65
N VAL A 76 -33.78 -34.48 7.25
CA VAL A 76 -33.86 -33.61 6.06
C VAL A 76 -34.15 -34.40 4.78
N LYS A 77 -33.56 -35.61 4.66
CA LYS A 77 -33.79 -36.49 3.50
C LYS A 77 -35.20 -37.06 3.50
N GLN A 78 -35.68 -37.48 4.66
CA GLN A 78 -37.00 -38.11 4.81
C GLN A 78 -38.14 -37.08 4.70
N TYR A 79 -37.93 -35.85 5.19
CA TYR A 79 -38.89 -34.78 5.19
C TYR A 79 -38.36 -33.53 4.45
N PRO A 80 -38.19 -33.61 3.09
CA PRO A 80 -37.54 -32.55 2.32
C PRO A 80 -38.33 -31.22 2.31
N ASN A 81 -39.62 -31.26 2.61
CA ASN A 81 -40.49 -30.08 2.68
C ASN A 81 -40.84 -29.67 4.11
N SER A 82 -40.08 -30.18 5.10
CA SER A 82 -40.32 -29.85 6.51
C SER A 82 -40.19 -28.34 6.75
N ILE A 83 -41.10 -27.81 7.55
CA ILE A 83 -41.06 -26.41 8.00
C ILE A 83 -39.89 -26.13 8.93
N VAL A 84 -39.24 -27.17 9.51
CA VAL A 84 -38.06 -27.09 10.38
C VAL A 84 -36.80 -27.59 9.67
N LYS A 85 -36.81 -27.65 8.35
CA LYS A 85 -35.67 -28.10 7.56
C LYS A 85 -34.41 -27.23 7.79
N VAL A 86 -34.61 -25.90 7.89
CA VAL A 86 -33.50 -24.94 8.17
C VAL A 86 -32.90 -25.22 9.53
N GLU A 87 -33.76 -25.37 10.56
CA GLU A 87 -33.32 -25.67 11.93
C GLU A 87 -32.62 -27.03 12.01
N ALA A 88 -33.10 -28.05 11.30
CA ALA A 88 -32.45 -29.35 11.25
C ALA A 88 -31.04 -29.26 10.62
N LEU A 89 -30.89 -28.51 9.54
CA LEU A 89 -29.58 -28.26 8.93
C LEU A 89 -28.64 -27.45 9.85
N GLU A 90 -29.19 -26.46 10.58
CA GLU A 90 -28.39 -25.73 11.59
C GLU A 90 -27.88 -26.65 12.71
N GLN A 91 -28.74 -27.57 13.20
CA GLN A 91 -28.32 -28.57 14.19
C GLN A 91 -27.26 -29.52 13.64
N ALA A 92 -27.43 -30.00 12.40
CA ALA A 92 -26.42 -30.85 11.75
C ALA A 92 -25.10 -30.10 11.58
N MET A 93 -25.13 -28.85 11.13
CA MET A 93 -23.94 -28.01 10.96
C MET A 93 -23.22 -27.80 12.30
N ALA A 94 -23.95 -27.50 13.38
CA ALA A 94 -23.39 -27.35 14.72
C ALA A 94 -22.75 -28.64 15.24
N ALA A 95 -23.39 -29.79 15.01
CA ALA A 95 -22.84 -31.09 15.37
C ALA A 95 -21.56 -31.40 14.59
N TYR A 96 -21.50 -31.11 13.29
CA TYR A 96 -20.29 -31.26 12.49
C TYR A 96 -19.15 -30.30 12.91
N GLN A 97 -19.48 -29.11 13.40
CA GLN A 97 -18.48 -28.21 13.99
C GLN A 97 -17.86 -28.84 15.25
N GLN A 98 -18.67 -29.45 16.14
CA GLN A 98 -18.18 -30.14 17.33
C GLN A 98 -17.26 -31.33 16.96
N LEU A 99 -17.57 -32.02 15.87
CA LEU A 99 -16.77 -33.12 15.33
C LEU A 99 -15.52 -32.67 14.58
N ASN A 100 -15.25 -31.38 14.48
CA ASN A 100 -14.16 -30.84 13.66
C ASN A 100 -14.15 -31.35 12.21
N ASN A 101 -15.34 -31.49 11.59
CA ASN A 101 -15.50 -31.95 10.22
C ASN A 101 -15.78 -30.78 9.26
N PRO A 102 -14.73 -30.06 8.78
CA PRO A 102 -14.91 -28.86 7.98
C PRO A 102 -15.63 -29.14 6.64
N THR A 103 -15.42 -30.30 6.04
CA THR A 103 -16.08 -30.69 4.78
C THR A 103 -17.60 -30.79 4.94
N LYS A 104 -18.05 -31.41 6.01
CA LYS A 104 -19.49 -31.53 6.30
C LYS A 104 -20.09 -30.20 6.75
N VAL A 105 -19.35 -29.40 7.51
CA VAL A 105 -19.75 -28.04 7.90
C VAL A 105 -19.98 -27.18 6.64
N GLU A 106 -19.04 -27.18 5.69
CA GLU A 106 -19.18 -26.43 4.44
C GLU A 106 -20.36 -26.90 3.59
N ALA A 107 -20.48 -28.23 3.42
CA ALA A 107 -21.59 -28.81 2.66
C ALA A 107 -22.96 -28.44 3.25
N THR A 108 -23.10 -28.51 4.58
CA THR A 108 -24.36 -28.16 5.26
C THR A 108 -24.63 -26.66 5.22
N ALA A 109 -23.58 -25.81 5.36
CA ALA A 109 -23.73 -24.38 5.21
C ALA A 109 -24.18 -23.98 3.78
N ASN A 110 -23.66 -24.64 2.75
CA ASN A 110 -24.11 -24.42 1.38
C ASN A 110 -25.59 -24.83 1.18
N GLN A 111 -26.03 -25.94 1.75
CA GLN A 111 -27.45 -26.32 1.74
C GLN A 111 -28.34 -25.27 2.43
N LEU A 112 -27.88 -24.69 3.53
CA LEU A 112 -28.59 -23.57 4.18
C LEU A 112 -28.67 -22.35 3.27
N LEU A 113 -27.63 -22.01 2.54
CA LEU A 113 -27.59 -20.88 1.60
C LEU A 113 -28.46 -21.12 0.34
N GLU A 114 -28.67 -22.36 -0.06
CA GLU A 114 -29.63 -22.71 -1.10
C GLU A 114 -31.08 -22.45 -0.67
N LEU A 115 -31.39 -22.63 0.62
CA LEU A 115 -32.73 -22.40 1.19
C LEU A 115 -32.94 -20.93 1.58
N ASP A 116 -31.96 -20.30 2.18
CA ASP A 116 -31.92 -18.89 2.57
C ASP A 116 -30.55 -18.26 2.21
N PRO A 117 -30.46 -17.58 1.06
CA PRO A 117 -29.20 -16.91 0.64
C PRO A 117 -28.70 -15.82 1.60
N ARG A 118 -29.52 -15.43 2.61
CA ARG A 118 -29.17 -14.45 3.65
C ARG A 118 -28.94 -15.08 5.01
N HIS A 119 -28.83 -16.40 5.10
CA HIS A 119 -28.58 -17.12 6.35
C HIS A 119 -27.22 -16.75 6.94
N VAL A 120 -27.20 -15.87 7.94
CA VAL A 120 -25.99 -15.17 8.44
C VAL A 120 -24.91 -16.13 8.92
N ARG A 121 -25.27 -17.19 9.69
CA ARG A 121 -24.30 -18.17 10.19
C ARG A 121 -23.65 -18.97 9.06
N ALA A 122 -24.44 -19.39 8.08
CA ALA A 122 -23.93 -20.11 6.91
C ALA A 122 -23.03 -19.20 6.06
N LEU A 123 -23.44 -17.94 5.83
CA LEU A 123 -22.60 -16.96 5.16
C LEU A 123 -21.25 -16.78 5.88
N ALA A 124 -21.24 -16.63 7.22
CA ALA A 124 -20.00 -16.45 7.98
C ALA A 124 -19.05 -17.64 7.83
N ILE A 125 -19.60 -18.87 7.91
CA ILE A 125 -18.83 -20.11 7.77
C ILE A 125 -18.23 -20.22 6.35
N VAL A 126 -19.07 -20.10 5.32
CA VAL A 126 -18.60 -20.21 3.92
C VAL A 126 -17.59 -19.11 3.60
N THR A 127 -17.83 -17.88 4.05
CA THR A 127 -16.92 -16.76 3.87
C THR A 127 -15.55 -17.03 4.51
N ALA A 128 -15.55 -17.54 5.77
CA ALA A 128 -14.27 -17.85 6.47
C ALA A 128 -13.48 -18.97 5.76
N ILE A 129 -14.17 -20.02 5.30
CA ILE A 129 -13.55 -21.12 4.56
C ILE A 129 -12.97 -20.62 3.24
N LYS A 130 -13.76 -19.91 2.45
CA LYS A 130 -13.35 -19.39 1.13
C LYS A 130 -12.23 -18.35 1.22
N ARG A 131 -12.17 -17.55 2.29
CA ARG A 131 -11.06 -16.60 2.52
C ARG A 131 -9.71 -17.32 2.58
N GLY A 132 -9.64 -18.51 3.17
CA GLY A 132 -8.42 -19.33 3.23
C GLY A 132 -8.05 -20.04 1.94
N GLN A 133 -8.98 -20.15 0.99
CA GLN A 133 -8.83 -20.94 -0.24
C GLN A 133 -8.71 -20.09 -1.49
N ALA A 134 -9.14 -18.82 -1.47
CA ALA A 134 -9.17 -17.94 -2.63
C ALA A 134 -7.78 -17.66 -3.19
N GLN A 135 -7.59 -17.91 -4.49
CA GLN A 135 -6.33 -17.76 -5.23
C GLN A 135 -6.52 -17.15 -6.63
N THR A 136 -7.75 -17.06 -7.13
CA THR A 136 -8.04 -16.54 -8.47
C THR A 136 -8.87 -15.26 -8.41
N PRO A 137 -8.84 -14.41 -9.45
CA PRO A 137 -9.65 -13.20 -9.51
C PRO A 137 -11.15 -13.45 -9.30
N GLN A 138 -11.69 -14.56 -9.82
CA GLN A 138 -13.09 -14.94 -9.63
C GLN A 138 -13.38 -15.26 -8.17
N GLN A 139 -12.50 -16.02 -7.51
CA GLN A 139 -12.65 -16.36 -6.09
C GLN A 139 -12.51 -15.12 -5.19
N PHE A 140 -11.68 -14.15 -5.56
CA PHE A 140 -11.59 -12.87 -4.82
C PHE A 140 -12.87 -12.05 -4.97
N ALA A 141 -13.45 -12.00 -6.18
CA ALA A 141 -14.73 -11.32 -6.41
C ALA A 141 -15.88 -12.00 -5.68
N GLU A 142 -15.93 -13.34 -5.68
CA GLU A 142 -16.89 -14.12 -4.91
C GLU A 142 -16.76 -13.85 -3.42
N LEU A 143 -15.54 -13.85 -2.90
CA LEU A 143 -15.26 -13.59 -1.49
C LEU A 143 -15.72 -12.19 -1.06
N ARG A 144 -15.46 -11.17 -1.91
CA ARG A 144 -15.99 -9.81 -1.69
C ARG A 144 -17.51 -9.83 -1.60
N SER A 145 -18.16 -10.46 -2.56
CA SER A 145 -19.63 -10.56 -2.61
C SER A 145 -20.20 -11.26 -1.38
N LEU A 146 -19.57 -12.35 -0.92
CA LEU A 146 -19.99 -13.05 0.31
C LEU A 146 -19.85 -12.17 1.55
N GLY A 147 -18.73 -11.45 1.69
CA GLY A 147 -18.52 -10.50 2.78
C GLY A 147 -19.57 -9.38 2.78
N GLU A 148 -19.81 -8.76 1.62
CA GLU A 148 -20.81 -7.69 1.47
C GLU A 148 -22.25 -8.19 1.75
N LYS A 149 -22.62 -9.38 1.26
CA LYS A 149 -23.90 -10.01 1.58
C LYS A 149 -24.06 -10.28 3.08
N GLY A 150 -22.99 -10.76 3.73
CA GLY A 150 -22.97 -10.98 5.17
C GLY A 150 -23.20 -9.70 5.96
N LEU A 151 -22.49 -8.62 5.61
CA LEU A 151 -22.66 -7.30 6.23
C LEU A 151 -24.08 -6.76 6.04
N GLN A 152 -24.71 -6.99 4.89
CA GLN A 152 -26.07 -6.59 4.62
C GLN A 152 -27.11 -7.44 5.36
N ALA A 153 -26.86 -8.74 5.56
CA ALA A 153 -27.77 -9.64 6.26
C ALA A 153 -27.69 -9.50 7.79
N LEU A 154 -26.50 -9.19 8.32
CA LEU A 154 -26.21 -9.17 9.75
C LEU A 154 -27.14 -8.27 10.60
N PRO A 155 -27.55 -7.06 10.17
CA PRO A 155 -28.46 -6.21 10.92
C PRO A 155 -29.85 -6.85 11.16
N THR A 156 -30.30 -7.72 10.24
CA THR A 156 -31.62 -8.37 10.29
C THR A 156 -31.59 -9.74 10.95
N TRP A 157 -30.38 -10.21 11.35
CA TRP A 157 -30.25 -11.50 12.01
C TRP A 157 -30.90 -11.48 13.38
N GLN A 158 -31.85 -12.40 13.57
CA GLN A 158 -32.59 -12.53 14.83
C GLN A 158 -31.74 -13.30 15.84
N LYS A 159 -31.88 -12.89 17.12
CA LYS A 159 -31.22 -13.61 18.22
C LYS A 159 -31.83 -15.02 18.33
N PRO A 160 -31.02 -16.10 18.25
CA PRO A 160 -31.51 -17.46 18.46
C PRO A 160 -32.03 -17.64 19.88
N ASP A 161 -33.07 -18.46 20.00
CA ASP A 161 -33.67 -18.80 21.29
C ASP A 161 -32.60 -19.40 22.25
N GLY A 162 -32.66 -19.01 23.52
CA GLY A 162 -31.76 -19.50 24.55
C GLY A 162 -30.36 -18.91 24.53
N VAL A 163 -30.00 -18.05 23.56
CA VAL A 163 -28.73 -17.31 23.54
C VAL A 163 -28.88 -16.04 24.40
N SER A 164 -27.95 -15.79 25.30
CA SER A 164 -27.94 -14.54 26.06
C SER A 164 -27.69 -13.32 25.16
N ASP A 165 -28.15 -12.13 25.56
CA ASP A 165 -27.91 -10.92 24.77
C ASP A 165 -26.40 -10.63 24.62
N ALA A 166 -25.63 -10.90 25.65
CA ALA A 166 -24.17 -10.72 25.63
C ALA A 166 -23.49 -11.65 24.60
N ASP A 167 -23.87 -12.94 24.59
CA ASP A 167 -23.32 -13.91 23.63
C ASP A 167 -23.78 -13.59 22.20
N TYR A 168 -25.06 -13.20 22.04
CA TYR A 168 -25.58 -12.77 20.74
C TYR A 168 -24.78 -11.59 20.18
N GLN A 169 -24.54 -10.53 20.96
CA GLN A 169 -23.75 -9.39 20.51
C GLN A 169 -22.30 -9.79 20.20
N LYS A 170 -21.69 -10.64 21.02
CA LYS A 170 -20.33 -11.15 20.77
C LYS A 170 -20.27 -11.92 19.45
N ILE A 171 -21.20 -12.83 19.19
CA ILE A 171 -21.25 -13.62 17.95
C ILE A 171 -21.48 -12.70 16.76
N LYS A 172 -22.41 -11.73 16.88
CA LYS A 172 -22.72 -10.76 15.83
C LYS A 172 -21.49 -9.94 15.45
N THR A 173 -20.77 -9.43 16.44
CA THR A 173 -19.51 -8.67 16.23
C THR A 173 -18.43 -9.53 15.59
N GLN A 174 -18.28 -10.79 16.01
CA GLN A 174 -17.32 -11.71 15.38
C GLN A 174 -17.64 -11.97 13.89
N MET A 175 -18.93 -12.18 13.57
CA MET A 175 -19.36 -12.35 12.18
C MET A 175 -19.11 -11.09 11.34
N GLU A 176 -19.36 -9.91 11.89
CA GLU A 176 -19.05 -8.63 11.25
C GLU A 176 -17.57 -8.53 10.87
N GLY A 177 -16.65 -8.89 11.77
CA GLY A 177 -15.22 -8.95 11.48
C GLY A 177 -14.86 -9.93 10.36
N ILE A 178 -15.48 -11.12 10.34
CA ILE A 178 -15.29 -12.11 9.26
C ILE A 178 -15.71 -11.51 7.91
N PHE A 179 -16.90 -10.92 7.86
CA PHE A 179 -17.45 -10.35 6.63
C PHE A 179 -16.64 -9.14 6.15
N ALA A 180 -16.32 -8.21 7.05
CA ALA A 180 -15.54 -7.03 6.73
C ALA A 180 -14.12 -7.41 6.23
N GLY A 181 -13.43 -8.31 6.94
CA GLY A 181 -12.11 -8.78 6.50
C GLY A 181 -12.12 -9.50 5.16
N ALA A 182 -13.19 -10.24 4.85
CA ALA A 182 -13.33 -10.92 3.56
C ALA A 182 -13.64 -9.94 2.41
N ALA A 183 -14.56 -9.00 2.64
CA ALA A 183 -14.87 -7.94 1.68
C ALA A 183 -13.64 -7.08 1.40
N GLY A 184 -12.88 -6.73 2.45
CA GLY A 184 -11.61 -6.00 2.34
C GLY A 184 -10.58 -6.74 1.51
N PHE A 185 -10.44 -8.05 1.72
CA PHE A 185 -9.49 -8.86 0.94
C PHE A 185 -9.85 -8.90 -0.55
N GLY A 186 -11.13 -9.15 -0.87
CA GLY A 186 -11.58 -9.14 -2.26
C GLY A 186 -11.43 -7.76 -2.92
N ALA A 187 -11.73 -6.67 -2.20
CA ALA A 187 -11.52 -5.31 -2.69
C ALA A 187 -10.04 -5.00 -2.94
N LEU A 188 -9.14 -5.41 -2.03
CA LEU A 188 -7.70 -5.22 -2.18
C LEU A 188 -7.15 -5.94 -3.41
N GLN A 189 -7.57 -7.19 -3.64
CA GLN A 189 -7.15 -7.96 -4.81
C GLN A 189 -7.67 -7.36 -6.14
N ALA A 190 -8.82 -6.68 -6.09
CA ALA A 190 -9.35 -5.90 -7.21
C ALA A 190 -8.69 -4.51 -7.35
N LYS A 191 -7.73 -4.15 -6.48
CA LYS A 191 -7.09 -2.83 -6.39
C LYS A 191 -8.07 -1.69 -6.08
N ASP A 192 -9.21 -2.00 -5.51
CA ASP A 192 -10.15 -1.03 -4.94
C ASP A 192 -9.69 -0.66 -3.53
N TYR A 193 -8.62 0.13 -3.47
CA TYR A 193 -7.92 0.46 -2.23
C TYR A 193 -8.80 1.26 -1.25
N ALA A 194 -9.70 2.08 -1.76
CA ALA A 194 -10.62 2.85 -0.93
C ALA A 194 -11.63 1.93 -0.21
N ALA A 195 -12.26 1.00 -0.94
CA ALA A 195 -13.16 0.02 -0.34
C ALA A 195 -12.40 -0.93 0.60
N ALA A 196 -11.20 -1.39 0.21
CA ALA A 196 -10.37 -2.24 1.04
C ALA A 196 -10.04 -1.57 2.38
N SER A 197 -9.59 -0.30 2.36
CA SER A 197 -9.28 0.46 3.56
C SER A 197 -10.49 0.59 4.48
N LYS A 198 -11.67 0.91 3.94
CA LYS A 198 -12.91 1.00 4.71
C LYS A 198 -13.22 -0.32 5.42
N TYR A 199 -13.24 -1.44 4.69
CA TYR A 199 -13.57 -2.74 5.26
C TYR A 199 -12.54 -3.21 6.30
N TYR A 200 -11.25 -3.00 6.07
CA TYR A 200 -10.22 -3.37 7.05
C TYR A 200 -10.27 -2.51 8.30
N GLN A 201 -10.57 -1.21 8.18
CA GLN A 201 -10.81 -0.36 9.36
C GLN A 201 -12.00 -0.86 10.17
N GLU A 202 -13.07 -1.33 9.54
CA GLU A 202 -14.22 -1.95 10.23
C GLU A 202 -13.80 -3.25 10.94
N SER A 203 -13.06 -4.14 10.26
CA SER A 203 -12.54 -5.35 10.86
C SER A 203 -11.63 -5.09 12.06
N LEU A 204 -10.75 -4.08 11.98
CA LEU A 204 -9.81 -3.72 13.05
C LEU A 204 -10.45 -2.99 14.23
N LYS A 205 -11.62 -2.38 14.08
CA LYS A 205 -12.42 -1.92 15.24
C LYS A 205 -12.88 -3.08 16.10
N ILE A 206 -13.10 -4.25 15.50
CA ILE A 206 -13.57 -5.47 16.16
C ILE A 206 -12.41 -6.24 16.78
N ASP A 207 -11.35 -6.46 16.01
CA ASP A 207 -10.12 -7.13 16.46
C ASP A 207 -8.90 -6.27 16.12
N PRO A 208 -8.53 -5.33 16.99
CA PRO A 208 -7.36 -4.49 16.80
C PRO A 208 -6.04 -5.26 16.72
N ASN A 209 -6.01 -6.52 17.22
CA ASN A 209 -4.82 -7.36 17.24
C ASN A 209 -4.71 -8.29 16.02
N ASN A 210 -5.58 -8.13 15.04
CA ASN A 210 -5.51 -8.88 13.78
C ASN A 210 -4.40 -8.31 12.89
N TRP A 211 -3.18 -8.85 13.05
CA TRP A 211 -2.03 -8.40 12.27
C TRP A 211 -2.20 -8.60 10.77
N VAL A 212 -2.99 -9.59 10.33
CA VAL A 212 -3.25 -9.85 8.90
C VAL A 212 -4.02 -8.69 8.30
N ASP A 213 -5.13 -8.30 8.91
CA ASP A 213 -5.97 -7.21 8.42
C ASP A 213 -5.26 -5.85 8.57
N SER A 214 -4.45 -5.66 9.63
CA SER A 214 -3.60 -4.48 9.78
C SER A 214 -2.57 -4.37 8.65
N TYR A 215 -1.91 -5.47 8.27
CA TYR A 215 -1.00 -5.48 7.14
C TYR A 215 -1.71 -5.22 5.81
N GLN A 216 -2.89 -5.80 5.60
CA GLN A 216 -3.66 -5.57 4.38
C GLN A 216 -4.15 -4.12 4.28
N LEU A 217 -4.55 -3.50 5.40
CA LEU A 217 -4.87 -2.08 5.47
C LEU A 217 -3.64 -1.21 5.12
N SER A 218 -2.47 -1.59 5.62
CA SER A 218 -1.21 -0.95 5.24
C SER A 218 -0.99 -0.99 3.74
N VAL A 219 -1.12 -2.16 3.12
CA VAL A 219 -0.96 -2.31 1.66
C VAL A 219 -1.99 -1.45 0.91
N ALA A 220 -3.26 -1.46 1.32
CA ALA A 220 -4.29 -0.64 0.70
C ALA A 220 -3.93 0.86 0.73
N GLY A 221 -3.46 1.37 1.87
CA GLY A 221 -3.04 2.76 2.01
C GLY A 221 -1.78 3.09 1.20
N LEU A 222 -0.76 2.23 1.28
CA LEU A 222 0.52 2.47 0.60
C LEU A 222 0.45 2.33 -0.93
N GLU A 223 -0.52 1.61 -1.46
CA GLU A 223 -0.74 1.47 -2.91
C GLU A 223 -1.82 2.42 -3.46
N SER A 224 -2.54 3.17 -2.58
CA SER A 224 -3.54 4.16 -3.01
C SER A 224 -2.90 5.37 -3.70
N THR A 225 -3.73 6.11 -4.43
CA THR A 225 -3.32 7.37 -5.07
C THR A 225 -4.37 8.45 -4.76
N PRO A 226 -4.02 9.51 -3.99
CA PRO A 226 -2.72 9.71 -3.32
C PRO A 226 -2.43 8.65 -2.25
N GLN A 227 -1.14 8.43 -1.96
CA GLN A 227 -0.72 7.48 -0.95
C GLN A 227 -1.18 7.90 0.45
N ASP A 228 -1.85 7.00 1.19
CA ASP A 228 -2.19 7.21 2.59
C ASP A 228 -1.01 6.81 3.50
N LEU A 229 -0.38 7.80 4.12
CA LEU A 229 0.78 7.60 4.99
C LEU A 229 0.47 6.82 6.27
N ASN A 230 -0.81 6.78 6.70
CA ASN A 230 -1.25 5.92 7.80
C ASN A 230 -0.96 4.43 7.51
N GLY A 231 -0.83 4.06 6.24
CA GLY A 231 -0.39 2.73 5.83
C GLY A 231 0.94 2.30 6.46
N PHE A 232 1.88 3.23 6.69
CA PHE A 232 3.12 2.90 7.39
C PHE A 232 2.89 2.54 8.86
N TRP A 233 1.97 3.23 9.54
CA TRP A 233 1.61 2.89 10.91
C TRP A 233 0.99 1.51 11.01
N TYR A 234 -0.03 1.23 10.20
CA TYR A 234 -0.69 -0.08 10.19
C TYR A 234 0.27 -1.22 9.84
N GLY A 235 1.20 -0.99 8.92
CA GLY A 235 2.26 -1.97 8.60
C GLY A 235 3.22 -2.20 9.77
N ALA A 236 3.64 -1.14 10.45
CA ALA A 236 4.46 -1.21 11.65
C ALA A 236 3.74 -1.93 12.80
N HIS A 237 2.44 -1.65 12.99
CA HIS A 237 1.60 -2.34 13.97
C HIS A 237 1.48 -3.84 13.66
N ALA A 238 1.24 -4.20 12.40
CA ALA A 238 1.21 -5.60 11.96
C ALA A 238 2.52 -6.34 12.25
N LEU A 239 3.67 -5.69 11.99
CA LEU A 239 5.00 -6.24 12.32
C LEU A 239 5.17 -6.46 13.82
N ALA A 240 4.78 -5.48 14.64
CA ALA A 240 4.87 -5.57 16.09
C ALA A 240 4.00 -6.71 16.64
N LEU A 241 2.76 -6.84 16.17
CA LEU A 241 1.85 -7.93 16.55
C LEU A 241 2.37 -9.30 16.12
N ALA A 242 2.83 -9.44 14.87
CA ALA A 242 3.40 -10.70 14.38
C ALA A 242 4.63 -11.11 15.18
N LYS A 243 5.49 -10.15 15.55
CA LYS A 243 6.66 -10.39 16.40
C LYS A 243 6.24 -10.82 17.81
N ALA A 244 5.27 -10.15 18.43
CA ALA A 244 4.76 -10.48 19.75
C ALA A 244 4.13 -11.89 19.79
N GLN A 245 3.53 -12.34 18.68
CA GLN A 245 2.97 -13.69 18.52
C GLN A 245 4.01 -14.74 18.11
N GLY A 246 5.30 -14.39 18.01
CA GLY A 246 6.37 -15.30 17.61
C GLY A 246 6.30 -15.72 16.12
N ASN A 247 5.53 -15.03 15.29
CA ASN A 247 5.36 -15.37 13.87
C ASN A 247 6.49 -14.77 13.01
N GLN A 248 7.69 -15.33 13.14
CA GLN A 248 8.88 -14.87 12.40
C GLN A 248 8.70 -14.97 10.88
N ALA A 249 7.93 -15.94 10.39
CA ALA A 249 7.67 -16.08 8.94
C ALA A 249 6.89 -14.86 8.40
N ALA A 250 5.89 -14.39 9.15
CA ALA A 250 5.16 -13.17 8.79
C ALA A 250 6.06 -11.93 8.84
N VAL A 251 6.88 -11.79 9.89
CA VAL A 251 7.84 -10.67 10.02
C VAL A 251 8.79 -10.63 8.82
N ASN A 252 9.37 -11.77 8.44
CA ASN A 252 10.30 -11.88 7.31
C ASN A 252 9.63 -11.61 5.95
N SER A 253 8.33 -11.88 5.84
CA SER A 253 7.56 -11.60 4.62
C SER A 253 7.19 -10.13 4.48
N MET A 254 6.68 -9.50 5.55
CA MET A 254 6.17 -8.13 5.53
C MET A 254 7.28 -7.07 5.62
N GLY A 255 8.30 -7.32 6.44
CA GLY A 255 9.34 -6.35 6.78
C GLY A 255 10.05 -5.75 5.57
N PRO A 256 10.58 -6.54 4.64
CA PRO A 256 11.27 -6.02 3.45
C PRO A 256 10.39 -5.11 2.58
N TYR A 257 9.13 -5.47 2.37
CA TYR A 257 8.18 -4.64 1.62
C TYR A 257 7.97 -3.28 2.29
N LEU A 258 7.65 -3.28 3.59
CA LEU A 258 7.36 -2.05 4.34
C LEU A 258 8.58 -1.13 4.41
N GLN A 259 9.77 -1.68 4.68
CA GLN A 259 11.02 -0.92 4.69
C GLN A 259 11.36 -0.35 3.30
N SER A 260 11.11 -1.11 2.25
CA SER A 260 11.33 -0.63 0.87
C SER A 260 10.41 0.54 0.53
N ARG A 261 9.11 0.43 0.89
CA ARG A 261 8.13 1.52 0.69
C ARG A 261 8.49 2.75 1.52
N TYR A 262 8.92 2.55 2.77
CA TYR A 262 9.36 3.63 3.65
C TYR A 262 10.58 4.35 3.08
N LYS A 263 11.64 3.61 2.71
CA LYS A 263 12.85 4.18 2.10
C LYS A 263 12.54 4.97 0.83
N LYS A 264 11.64 4.45 -0.01
CA LYS A 264 11.23 5.14 -1.24
C LYS A 264 10.55 6.47 -0.95
N TYR A 265 9.76 6.56 0.11
CA TYR A 265 9.04 7.78 0.48
C TYR A 265 9.93 8.76 1.27
N HIS A 266 10.66 8.26 2.28
CA HIS A 266 11.44 9.07 3.23
C HIS A 266 12.87 9.36 2.75
N GLY A 267 13.42 8.55 1.84
CA GLY A 267 14.79 8.66 1.35
C GLY A 267 15.80 7.83 2.15
N GLY A 268 15.47 7.35 3.33
CA GLY A 268 16.28 6.56 4.22
C GLY A 268 15.47 5.59 5.06
N ILE A 269 16.13 4.88 5.99
CA ILE A 269 15.46 3.96 6.94
C ILE A 269 15.34 4.58 8.33
N ASP A 270 15.98 5.71 8.56
CA ASP A 270 15.93 6.43 9.83
C ASP A 270 14.50 6.76 10.23
N GLY A 271 14.18 6.65 11.51
CA GLY A 271 12.82 6.83 12.03
C GLY A 271 11.91 5.60 11.93
N TRP A 272 12.21 4.59 11.09
CA TRP A 272 11.36 3.42 10.94
C TRP A 272 11.19 2.61 12.23
N ASP A 273 12.27 2.36 12.96
CA ASP A 273 12.22 1.59 14.20
C ASP A 273 11.42 2.30 15.31
N GLN A 274 11.45 3.65 15.34
CA GLN A 274 10.62 4.44 16.23
C GLN A 274 9.13 4.31 15.91
N ILE A 275 8.77 4.27 14.61
CA ILE A 275 7.39 4.03 14.19
C ILE A 275 6.94 2.64 14.62
N VAL A 276 7.77 1.60 14.43
CA VAL A 276 7.45 0.22 14.85
C VAL A 276 7.28 0.14 16.36
N ALA A 277 8.16 0.77 17.14
CA ALA A 277 8.08 0.80 18.60
C ALA A 277 6.81 1.54 19.09
N SER A 278 6.46 2.64 18.46
CA SER A 278 5.25 3.41 18.79
C SER A 278 3.98 2.65 18.38
N ALA A 279 3.96 2.03 17.21
CA ALA A 279 2.83 1.25 16.71
C ALA A 279 2.60 -0.04 17.52
N ALA A 280 3.59 -0.53 18.26
CA ALA A 280 3.42 -1.64 19.20
C ALA A 280 2.54 -1.27 20.39
N GLN A 281 2.38 0.02 20.70
CA GLN A 281 1.62 0.54 21.84
C GLN A 281 0.19 1.00 21.49
N GLY A 282 -0.13 1.12 20.20
CA GLY A 282 -1.44 1.60 19.76
C GLY A 282 -1.85 1.04 18.40
N SER A 283 -3.13 0.64 18.29
CA SER A 283 -3.69 0.04 17.08
C SER A 283 -3.99 1.04 15.95
N ALA A 284 -4.12 2.33 16.28
CA ALA A 284 -4.41 3.40 15.33
C ALA A 284 -3.31 4.46 15.32
N PRO A 285 -3.05 5.12 14.19
CA PRO A 285 -2.07 6.19 14.12
C PRO A 285 -2.49 7.35 15.03
N PRO A 286 -1.53 8.02 15.71
CA PRO A 286 -1.82 9.21 16.49
C PRO A 286 -2.34 10.34 15.59
N ALA A 287 -3.10 11.26 16.18
CA ALA A 287 -3.58 12.42 15.45
C ALA A 287 -2.41 13.22 14.87
N GLY A 288 -2.49 13.55 13.57
CA GLY A 288 -1.43 14.27 12.88
C GLY A 288 -0.21 13.40 12.52
N PHE A 289 -0.32 12.07 12.56
CA PHE A 289 0.76 11.20 12.09
C PHE A 289 1.16 11.55 10.65
N THR A 290 2.44 11.80 10.47
CA THR A 290 3.02 12.10 9.16
C THR A 290 4.44 11.59 9.08
N ILE A 291 4.95 11.45 7.87
CA ILE A 291 6.32 11.05 7.58
C ILE A 291 6.91 12.11 6.66
N LYS A 292 8.08 12.62 7.02
CA LYS A 292 8.78 13.57 6.16
C LYS A 292 9.18 12.86 4.86
N PRO A 293 8.85 13.41 3.69
CA PRO A 293 9.28 12.83 2.42
C PRO A 293 10.80 12.97 2.22
N ALA A 294 11.34 12.21 1.30
CA ALA A 294 12.70 12.40 0.83
C ALA A 294 12.89 13.84 0.32
N PRO A 295 14.03 14.46 0.62
CA PRO A 295 14.31 15.78 0.08
C PRO A 295 14.35 15.73 -1.45
N THR A 296 13.75 16.73 -2.07
CA THR A 296 13.77 16.90 -3.52
C THR A 296 15.19 17.22 -4.01
N THR A 297 15.47 17.00 -5.29
CA THR A 297 16.75 17.37 -5.91
C THR A 297 17.10 18.84 -5.65
N CYS A 298 16.10 19.73 -5.69
CA CYS A 298 16.28 21.15 -5.41
C CYS A 298 16.61 21.44 -3.94
N GLU A 299 16.00 20.71 -2.99
CA GLU A 299 16.35 20.83 -1.58
C GLU A 299 17.76 20.32 -1.29
N ILE A 300 18.16 19.21 -1.94
CA ILE A 300 19.53 18.67 -1.85
C ILE A 300 20.52 19.71 -2.37
N ALA A 301 20.25 20.34 -3.52
CA ALA A 301 21.11 21.35 -4.10
C ALA A 301 21.23 22.60 -3.20
N ALA A 302 20.12 23.07 -2.62
CA ALA A 302 20.16 24.19 -1.67
C ALA A 302 20.95 23.87 -0.40
N ASN A 303 20.76 22.64 0.15
CA ASN A 303 21.52 22.17 1.32
C ASN A 303 23.02 22.06 1.02
N ALA A 304 23.40 21.65 -0.18
CA ALA A 304 24.82 21.59 -0.58
C ALA A 304 25.49 22.97 -0.55
N VAL A 305 24.78 24.02 -1.00
CA VAL A 305 25.26 25.40 -0.88
C VAL A 305 25.41 25.82 0.58
N GLN A 306 24.41 25.47 1.41
CA GLN A 306 24.43 25.82 2.84
C GLN A 306 25.59 25.14 3.59
N GLN A 307 25.89 23.88 3.27
CA GLN A 307 26.89 23.10 3.96
C GLN A 307 28.31 23.38 3.47
N ASN A 308 28.53 23.55 2.18
CA ASN A 308 29.85 23.62 1.56
C ASN A 308 30.20 25.02 1.04
N GLY A 309 29.23 25.91 0.92
CA GLY A 309 29.40 27.20 0.24
C GLY A 309 29.34 27.07 -1.30
N ALA A 310 28.93 28.14 -1.98
CA ALA A 310 28.82 28.15 -3.44
C ALA A 310 30.17 27.94 -4.16
N ALA A 311 31.26 28.42 -3.56
CA ALA A 311 32.62 28.34 -4.15
C ALA A 311 33.14 26.88 -4.28
N ALA A 312 32.66 25.96 -3.44
CA ALA A 312 33.07 24.56 -3.44
C ALA A 312 32.34 23.69 -4.46
N LEU A 313 31.23 24.19 -5.04
CA LEU A 313 30.40 23.47 -5.98
C LEU A 313 30.97 23.49 -7.40
N SER A 314 30.69 22.42 -8.15
CA SER A 314 31.00 22.33 -9.57
C SER A 314 30.06 23.23 -10.41
N PHE A 315 30.42 23.44 -11.68
CA PHE A 315 29.61 24.21 -12.61
C PHE A 315 28.24 23.54 -12.84
N SER A 316 28.21 22.23 -12.92
CA SER A 316 26.94 21.47 -13.03
C SER A 316 26.05 21.61 -11.79
N ASP A 317 26.67 21.67 -10.58
CA ASP A 317 25.91 21.95 -9.35
C ASP A 317 25.36 23.38 -9.35
N TRP A 318 26.12 24.36 -9.87
CA TRP A 318 25.62 25.72 -10.02
C TRP A 318 24.41 25.79 -10.94
N GLU A 319 24.47 25.11 -12.10
CA GLU A 319 23.32 24.99 -13.02
C GLU A 319 22.08 24.45 -12.29
N LEU A 320 22.24 23.34 -11.54
CA LEU A 320 21.14 22.74 -10.77
C LEU A 320 20.59 23.72 -9.72
N VAL A 321 21.44 24.37 -8.94
CA VAL A 321 21.01 25.32 -7.90
C VAL A 321 20.26 26.49 -8.53
N LEU A 322 20.78 27.05 -9.61
CA LEU A 322 20.18 28.21 -10.32
C LEU A 322 18.87 27.83 -10.99
N SER A 323 18.75 26.63 -11.58
CA SER A 323 17.51 26.15 -12.17
C SER A 323 16.40 25.92 -11.13
N CYS A 324 16.78 25.67 -9.87
CA CYS A 324 15.85 25.47 -8.77
C CYS A 324 15.39 26.76 -8.06
N ARG A 325 15.88 27.95 -8.49
CA ARG A 325 15.72 29.24 -7.79
C ARG A 325 14.29 29.50 -7.30
N ASP A 326 13.33 29.28 -8.14
CA ASP A 326 11.93 29.68 -7.88
C ASP A 326 11.08 28.57 -7.19
N LYS A 327 11.70 27.45 -6.79
CA LYS A 327 11.00 26.34 -6.17
C LYS A 327 10.68 26.57 -4.67
N SER A 328 11.51 27.34 -3.95
CA SER A 328 11.28 27.70 -2.56
C SER A 328 12.13 28.91 -2.13
N PRO A 329 11.83 29.57 -0.98
CA PRO A 329 12.69 30.63 -0.42
C PRO A 329 14.13 30.17 -0.15
N ALA A 330 14.31 28.92 0.32
CA ALA A 330 15.66 28.36 0.56
C ALA A 330 16.44 28.17 -0.75
N ASN A 331 15.78 27.71 -1.81
CA ASN A 331 16.38 27.58 -3.14
C ASN A 331 16.75 28.94 -3.72
N LYS A 332 15.90 29.95 -3.52
CA LYS A 332 16.22 31.33 -3.93
C LYS A 332 17.49 31.84 -3.24
N THR A 333 17.59 31.66 -1.93
CA THR A 333 18.78 32.04 -1.16
C THR A 333 20.04 31.32 -1.66
N ALA A 334 19.94 30.03 -1.93
CA ALA A 334 21.06 29.25 -2.48
C ALA A 334 21.45 29.72 -3.89
N ALA A 335 20.47 30.00 -4.76
CA ALA A 335 20.73 30.53 -6.10
C ALA A 335 21.34 31.92 -6.07
N ASP A 336 20.89 32.81 -5.19
CA ASP A 336 21.47 34.13 -5.01
C ASP A 336 22.94 34.04 -4.54
N ALA A 337 23.28 33.05 -3.66
CA ALA A 337 24.66 32.80 -3.23
C ALA A 337 25.55 32.29 -4.38
N VAL A 338 25.04 31.37 -5.20
CA VAL A 338 25.78 30.88 -6.39
C VAL A 338 25.97 32.02 -7.40
N TRP A 339 24.95 32.82 -7.64
CA TRP A 339 25.08 33.96 -8.53
C TRP A 339 26.08 34.96 -8.05
N GLN A 340 26.11 35.27 -6.75
CA GLN A 340 27.14 36.13 -6.14
C GLN A 340 28.56 35.57 -6.29
N GLU A 341 28.73 34.25 -6.16
CA GLU A 341 30.01 33.60 -6.37
C GLU A 341 30.51 33.75 -7.82
N ILE A 342 29.63 33.59 -8.82
CA ILE A 342 29.95 33.83 -10.23
C ILE A 342 30.41 35.27 -10.42
N GLN A 343 29.63 36.24 -9.91
CA GLN A 343 29.98 37.66 -9.98
C GLN A 343 31.32 37.97 -9.29
N THR A 344 31.63 37.31 -8.17
CA THR A 344 32.90 37.47 -7.45
C THR A 344 34.07 36.94 -8.27
N LYS A 345 33.96 35.78 -8.90
CA LYS A 345 34.98 35.20 -9.78
C LYS A 345 35.24 36.09 -11.01
N GLU A 346 34.23 36.75 -11.49
CA GLU A 346 34.29 37.69 -12.63
C GLU A 346 34.65 39.12 -12.23
N LYS A 347 34.88 39.37 -10.92
CA LYS A 347 35.16 40.73 -10.39
C LYS A 347 34.18 41.79 -10.89
N GLY A 348 32.89 41.42 -10.83
CA GLY A 348 31.83 42.30 -11.33
C GLY A 348 31.79 42.45 -12.87
N GLY A 349 32.33 41.47 -13.62
CA GLY A 349 32.38 41.49 -15.09
C GLY A 349 33.68 42.08 -15.69
N GLU A 350 34.70 42.38 -14.85
CA GLU A 350 36.01 42.80 -15.30
C GLU A 350 36.92 41.62 -15.69
N ALA A 351 36.75 40.45 -15.03
CA ALA A 351 37.48 39.24 -15.33
C ALA A 351 36.65 38.30 -16.19
N LYS A 352 37.25 37.75 -17.25
CA LYS A 352 36.60 36.74 -18.11
C LYS A 352 36.88 35.34 -17.57
N LEU A 353 35.88 34.49 -17.49
CA LEU A 353 36.01 33.06 -17.18
C LEU A 353 36.40 32.27 -18.43
N SER A 354 37.21 31.24 -18.26
CA SER A 354 37.54 30.28 -19.32
C SER A 354 36.86 28.96 -19.02
N ILE A 355 35.85 28.59 -19.81
CA ILE A 355 34.96 27.45 -19.54
C ILE A 355 35.10 26.43 -20.68
N PRO A 356 35.37 25.13 -20.36
CA PRO A 356 35.37 24.09 -21.36
C PRO A 356 33.93 23.77 -21.75
N VAL A 357 33.63 23.78 -23.05
CA VAL A 357 32.28 23.58 -23.58
C VAL A 357 32.32 22.71 -24.81
N LYS A 358 31.21 22.01 -25.07
CA LYS A 358 30.92 21.34 -26.33
C LYS A 358 30.05 22.24 -27.21
N ILE A 359 30.44 22.47 -28.44
CA ILE A 359 29.66 23.26 -29.39
C ILE A 359 28.41 22.45 -29.80
N VAL A 360 27.25 22.94 -29.45
CA VAL A 360 25.94 22.35 -29.82
C VAL A 360 25.44 22.92 -31.14
N ALA A 361 25.53 24.24 -31.29
CA ALA A 361 25.13 24.92 -32.52
C ALA A 361 25.96 26.22 -32.71
N VAL A 362 26.08 26.64 -33.96
CA VAL A 362 26.55 27.95 -34.38
C VAL A 362 25.33 28.69 -34.92
N ALA A 363 24.73 29.56 -34.11
CA ALA A 363 23.49 30.24 -34.49
C ALA A 363 23.79 31.28 -35.61
N ASP A 364 24.88 32.03 -35.45
CA ASP A 364 25.37 33.00 -36.40
C ASP A 364 26.90 33.28 -36.17
N ASN A 365 27.45 34.25 -36.89
CA ASN A 365 28.87 34.65 -36.75
C ASN A 365 29.26 35.21 -35.37
N SER A 366 28.26 35.57 -34.55
CA SER A 366 28.45 36.23 -33.26
C SER A 366 27.87 35.44 -32.10
N THR A 367 27.22 34.30 -32.36
CA THR A 367 26.50 33.54 -31.34
C THR A 367 26.76 32.05 -31.43
N LEU A 368 27.16 31.46 -30.30
CA LEU A 368 27.31 30.01 -30.13
C LEU A 368 26.28 29.53 -29.09
N GLU A 369 25.75 28.34 -29.32
CA GLU A 369 25.02 27.56 -28.33
C GLU A 369 25.89 26.40 -27.92
N VAL A 370 26.18 26.29 -26.61
CA VAL A 370 27.16 25.36 -26.09
C VAL A 370 26.60 24.58 -24.90
N ALA A 371 27.14 23.39 -24.68
CA ALA A 371 26.89 22.58 -23.49
C ALA A 371 28.10 22.68 -22.54
N VAL A 372 27.85 23.04 -21.30
CA VAL A 372 28.85 23.21 -20.24
C VAL A 372 28.87 22.01 -19.30
N SER A 373 27.72 21.63 -18.75
CA SER A 373 27.62 20.48 -17.85
C SER A 373 27.83 19.15 -18.59
N ASP A 374 28.45 18.17 -17.92
CA ASP A 374 28.76 16.86 -18.51
C ASP A 374 27.51 16.15 -19.06
N ASP A 375 26.39 16.27 -18.34
CA ASP A 375 25.09 15.70 -18.75
C ASP A 375 24.60 16.34 -20.04
N ASN A 376 24.67 17.67 -20.15
CA ASN A 376 24.25 18.40 -21.33
C ASN A 376 25.21 18.20 -22.51
N GLN A 377 26.53 18.07 -22.27
CA GLN A 377 27.49 17.66 -23.29
C GLN A 377 27.19 16.27 -23.88
N THR A 378 26.82 15.31 -22.98
CA THR A 378 26.43 13.96 -23.41
C THR A 378 25.11 13.96 -24.17
N ALA A 379 24.12 14.71 -23.69
CA ALA A 379 22.81 14.86 -24.31
C ALA A 379 22.81 15.73 -25.58
N ASN A 380 23.93 16.41 -25.88
CA ASN A 380 24.06 17.40 -26.94
C ASN A 380 23.01 18.51 -26.85
N LYS A 381 22.75 18.97 -25.63
CA LYS A 381 21.76 20.03 -25.30
C LYS A 381 22.49 21.28 -24.81
N ALA A 382 22.18 22.43 -25.40
CA ALA A 382 22.76 23.69 -24.95
C ALA A 382 22.25 24.09 -23.57
N ASP A 383 23.15 24.55 -22.70
CA ASP A 383 22.87 25.16 -21.39
C ASP A 383 23.51 26.53 -21.25
N MET A 384 24.25 26.97 -22.28
CA MET A 384 24.80 28.32 -22.36
C MET A 384 24.75 28.89 -23.77
N LYS A 385 24.33 30.15 -23.89
CA LYS A 385 24.42 30.97 -25.08
C LYS A 385 25.57 31.92 -24.94
N VAL A 386 26.52 31.87 -25.89
CA VAL A 386 27.73 32.71 -25.89
C VAL A 386 27.58 33.78 -26.97
N GLN A 387 27.56 35.03 -26.55
CA GLN A 387 27.65 36.20 -27.43
C GLN A 387 29.12 36.64 -27.57
N MET A 388 29.63 36.51 -28.79
CA MET A 388 31.02 36.82 -29.09
C MET A 388 31.26 38.32 -29.09
N GLU A 389 32.37 38.78 -28.56
CA GLU A 389 32.73 40.20 -28.53
C GLU A 389 33.00 40.75 -29.96
N LYS A 390 33.52 39.87 -30.83
CA LYS A 390 33.74 40.18 -32.26
C LYS A 390 33.19 39.02 -33.10
N PRO A 391 32.68 39.31 -34.30
CA PRO A 391 32.27 38.24 -35.21
C PRO A 391 33.37 37.22 -35.49
N MET A 392 33.04 35.94 -35.44
CA MET A 392 33.97 34.85 -35.71
C MET A 392 34.33 34.78 -37.21
N THR A 393 35.61 34.84 -37.52
CA THR A 393 36.08 34.62 -38.91
C THR A 393 36.04 33.18 -39.33
N LYS A 394 36.19 32.27 -38.35
CA LYS A 394 36.15 30.80 -38.54
C LYS A 394 35.43 30.19 -37.33
N PRO A 395 34.12 29.94 -37.44
CA PRO A 395 33.38 29.29 -36.36
C PRO A 395 33.94 27.89 -36.01
N PRO A 396 33.88 27.48 -34.74
CA PRO A 396 34.25 26.13 -34.33
C PRO A 396 33.30 25.10 -34.90
N ALA A 397 33.75 23.84 -35.08
CA ALA A 397 32.95 22.78 -35.59
C ALA A 397 31.92 22.34 -34.53
N VAL A 398 30.68 22.14 -34.95
CA VAL A 398 29.63 21.54 -34.10
C VAL A 398 30.11 20.16 -33.60
N GLY A 399 29.87 19.84 -32.34
CA GLY A 399 30.31 18.65 -31.66
C GLY A 399 31.76 18.70 -31.12
N SER A 400 32.55 19.74 -31.46
CA SER A 400 33.90 19.91 -30.91
C SER A 400 33.87 20.45 -29.48
N THR A 401 34.85 20.03 -28.66
CA THR A 401 35.04 20.58 -27.31
C THR A 401 36.17 21.60 -27.36
N ILE A 402 35.87 22.81 -26.90
CA ILE A 402 36.82 23.95 -26.84
C ILE A 402 36.60 24.72 -25.53
N ASN A 403 37.54 25.59 -25.19
CA ASN A 403 37.27 26.59 -24.16
C ASN A 403 36.62 27.82 -24.81
N VAL A 404 35.60 28.37 -24.17
CA VAL A 404 35.09 29.71 -24.42
C VAL A 404 35.52 30.62 -23.30
N ILE A 405 35.84 31.88 -23.60
CA ILE A 405 36.31 32.86 -22.64
C ILE A 405 35.31 34.01 -22.67
N GLY A 406 34.75 34.41 -21.52
CA GLY A 406 33.78 35.50 -21.48
C GLY A 406 33.23 35.75 -20.08
N VAL A 407 32.20 36.56 -19.99
CA VAL A 407 31.52 36.95 -18.74
C VAL A 407 30.11 36.38 -18.74
N ILE A 408 29.73 35.63 -17.70
CA ILE A 408 28.35 35.15 -17.50
C ILE A 408 27.52 36.32 -17.00
N SER A 409 26.75 36.94 -17.89
CA SER A 409 26.04 38.15 -17.60
C SER A 409 24.61 37.95 -17.08
N ASP A 410 24.02 36.79 -17.34
CA ASP A 410 22.64 36.46 -16.98
C ASP A 410 22.38 34.93 -17.03
N TYR A 411 21.23 34.50 -16.49
CA TYR A 411 20.69 33.17 -16.67
C TYR A 411 19.16 33.14 -16.62
N THR A 412 18.55 32.18 -17.28
CA THR A 412 17.12 31.83 -17.12
C THR A 412 17.02 30.52 -16.35
N PRO A 413 16.14 30.42 -15.32
CA PRO A 413 16.00 29.17 -14.54
C PRO A 413 15.25 28.06 -15.29
N GLU A 414 14.26 28.40 -16.15
CA GLU A 414 13.41 27.40 -16.84
C GLU A 414 12.90 27.93 -18.19
N PRO A 415 13.25 27.33 -19.35
CA PRO A 415 14.32 26.34 -19.46
C PRO A 415 15.68 26.95 -19.06
N PHE A 416 16.52 26.13 -18.41
CA PHE A 416 17.81 26.65 -17.93
C PHE A 416 18.72 27.05 -19.08
N MET A 417 19.31 28.26 -18.98
CA MET A 417 20.24 28.77 -19.98
C MET A 417 21.09 29.90 -19.38
N PHE A 418 22.40 29.74 -19.38
CA PHE A 418 23.32 30.85 -19.13
C PHE A 418 23.44 31.76 -20.35
N THR A 419 23.64 33.05 -20.10
CA THR A 419 24.07 34.00 -21.12
C THR A 419 25.49 34.47 -20.82
N MET A 420 26.43 34.16 -21.72
CA MET A 420 27.80 34.65 -21.67
C MET A 420 27.96 35.78 -22.70
N THR A 421 28.49 36.89 -22.27
CA THR A 421 28.84 38.04 -23.12
C THR A 421 30.34 38.22 -23.20
N LYS A 422 30.83 39.14 -24.07
CA LYS A 422 32.22 39.39 -24.34
C LYS A 422 33.01 38.08 -24.68
N GLY A 423 32.31 37.17 -25.42
CA GLY A 423 32.84 35.86 -25.78
C GLY A 423 34.10 35.95 -26.68
N GLU A 424 35.10 35.15 -26.35
CA GLU A 424 36.32 34.95 -27.13
C GLU A 424 36.64 33.48 -27.30
N LEU A 425 37.22 33.12 -28.43
CA LEU A 425 37.79 31.80 -28.65
C LEU A 425 39.27 31.80 -28.26
N PRO A 426 39.82 30.68 -27.74
CA PRO A 426 41.25 30.61 -27.42
C PRO A 426 42.09 30.84 -28.65
N ALA A 427 43.24 31.54 -28.48
CA ALA A 427 44.17 31.74 -29.56
C ALA A 427 44.61 30.39 -30.14
N PRO A 428 44.77 30.25 -31.47
CA PRO A 428 45.29 29.03 -32.07
C PRO A 428 46.63 28.64 -31.46
N LYS A 429 46.76 27.38 -30.99
CA LYS A 429 48.04 26.87 -30.55
C LYS A 429 49.10 27.11 -31.64
N PRO A 430 50.29 27.74 -31.35
CA PRO A 430 51.35 27.84 -32.31
C PRO A 430 51.69 26.45 -32.86
N PRO A 431 51.95 26.31 -34.17
CA PRO A 431 52.26 25.00 -34.74
C PRO A 431 53.49 24.46 -33.99
N ALA A 432 53.38 23.19 -33.54
CA ALA A 432 54.51 22.53 -32.89
C ALA A 432 55.76 22.65 -33.76
N LYS A 433 56.83 23.25 -33.19
CA LYS A 433 58.16 23.37 -33.87
C LYS A 433 58.54 21.95 -34.35
N LYS A 434 58.61 21.77 -35.69
CA LYS A 434 59.14 20.53 -36.25
C LYS A 434 60.44 20.19 -35.55
N PRO A 435 60.65 18.95 -35.12
CA PRO A 435 61.96 18.54 -34.55
C PRO A 435 63.04 18.84 -35.52
N ALA A 436 64.13 19.52 -35.07
CA ALA A 436 65.29 19.79 -35.89
C ALA A 436 65.84 18.46 -36.45
N PRO A 437 66.27 18.42 -37.75
CA PRO A 437 66.78 17.21 -38.35
C PRO A 437 68.00 16.73 -37.56
N LYS A 438 67.95 15.48 -37.08
CA LYS A 438 69.13 14.85 -36.42
C LYS A 438 70.29 14.84 -37.37
N ARG A 439 71.36 15.58 -37.03
CA ARG A 439 72.68 15.52 -37.73
C ARG A 439 73.16 14.07 -37.68
N LYS A 440 73.42 13.48 -38.87
CA LYS A 440 74.05 12.17 -38.98
C LYS A 440 75.44 12.25 -38.34
N PRO A 441 75.94 11.28 -37.59
CA PRO A 441 77.28 11.23 -37.06
C PRO A 441 78.25 11.11 -38.22
N VAL A 442 79.26 11.98 -38.26
CA VAL A 442 80.38 11.90 -39.17
C VAL A 442 81.23 10.70 -38.73
N ALA A 443 81.46 9.76 -39.63
CA ALA A 443 82.34 8.61 -39.43
C ALA A 443 83.79 9.08 -39.21
N ALA A 444 84.34 8.79 -38.05
CA ALA A 444 85.74 8.97 -37.77
C ALA A 444 86.52 7.90 -38.51
N HIS A 445 87.32 8.32 -39.47
CA HIS A 445 88.37 7.49 -40.10
C HIS A 445 89.44 7.20 -39.02
N SER A 446 89.59 5.93 -38.67
CA SER A 446 90.75 5.38 -37.97
C SER A 446 91.88 5.22 -38.95
N LYS A 447 92.96 5.87 -38.69
CA LYS A 447 94.30 5.52 -39.23
C LYS A 447 95.07 4.81 -38.16
N ARG A 448 95.48 3.60 -38.50
CA ARG A 448 96.52 2.69 -37.98
C ARG A 448 96.21 1.97 -36.67
#